data_c76032713775fa831081d9beb3fc596d
#
_entry.id   c76032713775fa831081d9beb3fc596d
#
_cell.length_a   1.000
_cell.length_b   1.000
_cell.length_c   1.000
_cell.angle_alpha   90.00
_cell.angle_beta   90.00
_cell.angle_gamma   90.00
#
_symmetry.space_group_name_H-M   'P 1'
#
loop_
_entity.id
_entity.type
_entity.pdbx_description
1 polymer ?
#
loop_
_entity_poly.entity_id
_entity_poly.type
_entity_poly.pdbx_seq_one_letter_code
_entity_poly.pdbx_strand_id
1 'polypeptide(L)'
;MIRLDKIKIVSSIDYIKIIDKNRFDIHYKENDVVSYKFTQLQPFLLYVEANIKNQELIIEFTGKILRDNYPSLINRINIKNCLLSINEIGSCLLDVDNILIRGEVVKVDVTQDVPYPDCGELTKMIQANISNFRKYLPRIINRNFTIEKNVVTKSYKCRLTVYDKNKELKRVENKLFLSQLLDKQKLLNYFESKVRFEMNLNSKEQIRKALHITDLSVDSVLSANVNPIWEFLDQILVDADSTDITAKCDDLKELLRGALLQVCDYDIKKVEAQLRLHSSP
;
A
#
# COMPACT_ATOMS: atom_id res chain seq x y z
N MET A 1 -11.30 -0.54 -8.96
CA MET A 1 -10.05 -1.31 -9.26
C MET A 1 -9.02 -0.95 -8.20
N ILE A 2 -8.50 -1.93 -7.51
CA ILE A 2 -7.52 -1.76 -6.44
C ILE A 2 -6.16 -1.33 -7.00
N ARG A 3 -5.41 -0.53 -6.22
CA ARG A 3 -4.06 -0.06 -6.55
C ARG A 3 -3.13 -0.36 -5.38
N LEU A 4 -1.94 -0.85 -5.68
CA LEU A 4 -0.98 -1.30 -4.68
C LEU A 4 0.35 -0.54 -4.84
N ASP A 5 0.91 -0.06 -3.72
CA ASP A 5 2.29 0.43 -3.71
C ASP A 5 3.29 -0.70 -3.49
N LYS A 6 2.85 -1.81 -2.92
CA LYS A 6 3.69 -2.98 -2.68
C LYS A 6 2.88 -4.27 -2.79
N ILE A 7 3.51 -5.32 -3.30
CA ILE A 7 2.97 -6.67 -3.37
C ILE A 7 4.05 -7.71 -3.06
N LYS A 8 3.64 -8.75 -2.33
CA LYS A 8 4.44 -9.97 -2.11
C LYS A 8 3.69 -11.17 -2.63
N ILE A 9 4.32 -11.91 -3.52
CA ILE A 9 3.77 -13.11 -4.17
C ILE A 9 4.62 -14.32 -3.76
N VAL A 10 3.97 -15.42 -3.45
CA VAL A 10 4.58 -16.74 -3.25
C VAL A 10 4.08 -17.66 -4.35
N SER A 11 4.98 -18.44 -4.95
CA SER A 11 4.67 -19.35 -6.05
C SER A 11 5.58 -20.57 -6.01
N SER A 12 5.49 -21.49 -7.00
CA SER A 12 6.42 -22.62 -7.11
C SER A 12 7.82 -22.17 -7.45
N ILE A 13 8.82 -22.84 -6.89
CA ILE A 13 10.24 -22.66 -7.23
C ILE A 13 10.52 -22.95 -8.70
N ASP A 14 9.71 -23.77 -9.36
CA ASP A 14 9.84 -24.10 -10.77
C ASP A 14 9.68 -22.87 -11.71
N TYR A 15 9.13 -21.78 -11.18
CA TYR A 15 8.89 -20.55 -11.95
C TYR A 15 10.04 -19.54 -11.87
N ILE A 16 11.19 -19.93 -11.35
CA ILE A 16 12.42 -19.12 -11.39
C ILE A 16 13.59 -19.94 -11.93
N LYS A 17 14.33 -19.34 -12.86
CA LYS A 17 15.67 -19.81 -13.29
C LYS A 17 16.68 -18.77 -12.89
N ILE A 18 17.59 -19.11 -11.99
CA ILE A 18 18.71 -18.23 -11.62
C ILE A 18 19.74 -18.25 -12.75
N ILE A 19 20.07 -17.08 -13.29
CA ILE A 19 21.02 -16.89 -14.40
C ILE A 19 22.41 -16.57 -13.82
N ASP A 20 22.47 -15.61 -12.90
CA ASP A 20 23.73 -15.17 -12.28
C ASP A 20 23.71 -15.44 -10.77
N LYS A 21 24.32 -16.55 -10.38
CA LYS A 21 24.41 -16.96 -8.96
C LYS A 21 25.20 -15.99 -8.09
N ASN A 22 26.13 -15.20 -8.67
CA ASN A 22 26.94 -14.24 -7.91
C ASN A 22 26.13 -13.07 -7.36
N ARG A 23 24.88 -12.89 -7.85
CA ARG A 23 23.95 -11.87 -7.36
C ARG A 23 23.00 -12.37 -6.28
N PHE A 24 23.24 -13.60 -5.80
CA PHE A 24 22.42 -14.24 -4.76
C PHE A 24 23.29 -14.71 -3.61
N ASP A 25 22.85 -14.45 -2.39
CA ASP A 25 23.38 -15.13 -1.19
C ASP A 25 22.81 -16.54 -1.15
N ILE A 26 23.72 -17.51 -0.91
CA ILE A 26 23.36 -18.91 -0.80
C ILE A 26 23.29 -19.27 0.68
N HIS A 27 22.11 -19.66 1.15
CA HIS A 27 21.92 -20.13 2.50
C HIS A 27 22.05 -21.65 2.57
N TYR A 28 22.88 -22.13 3.50
CA TYR A 28 23.13 -23.56 3.73
C TYR A 28 22.57 -23.99 5.09
N LYS A 29 22.12 -25.22 5.16
CA LYS A 29 21.87 -25.95 6.40
C LYS A 29 22.47 -27.35 6.30
N GLU A 30 23.38 -27.70 7.22
CA GLU A 30 24.04 -29.01 7.26
C GLU A 30 24.71 -29.41 5.91
N ASN A 31 25.31 -28.44 5.20
CA ASN A 31 25.93 -28.54 3.87
C ASN A 31 24.96 -28.57 2.67
N ASP A 32 23.66 -28.64 2.89
CA ASP A 32 22.68 -28.55 1.81
C ASP A 32 22.26 -27.08 1.55
N VAL A 33 22.10 -26.74 0.27
CA VAL A 33 21.57 -25.43 -0.11
C VAL A 33 20.07 -25.35 0.23
N VAL A 34 19.70 -24.40 1.09
CA VAL A 34 18.32 -24.19 1.52
C VAL A 34 17.61 -23.15 0.66
N SER A 35 18.32 -22.06 0.32
CA SER A 35 17.75 -21.02 -0.52
C SER A 35 18.80 -20.16 -1.22
N TYR A 36 18.36 -19.51 -2.31
CA TYR A 36 19.06 -18.44 -3.00
C TYR A 36 18.31 -17.14 -2.81
N LYS A 37 18.92 -16.14 -2.19
CA LYS A 37 18.32 -14.84 -1.92
C LYS A 37 19.04 -13.74 -2.69
N PHE A 38 18.29 -12.96 -3.49
CA PHE A 38 18.82 -11.83 -4.25
C PHE A 38 19.29 -10.71 -3.33
N THR A 39 20.51 -10.18 -3.58
CA THR A 39 21.16 -9.22 -2.68
C THR A 39 21.50 -7.88 -3.28
N GLN A 40 21.39 -7.73 -4.60
CA GLN A 40 21.67 -6.44 -5.22
C GLN A 40 20.61 -5.39 -4.89
N LEU A 41 21.08 -4.20 -4.50
CA LEU A 41 20.21 -3.08 -4.20
C LEU A 41 19.46 -2.61 -5.45
N GLN A 42 18.16 -2.80 -5.45
CA GLN A 42 17.23 -2.25 -6.43
C GLN A 42 16.18 -1.39 -5.71
N PRO A 43 15.87 -0.17 -6.17
CA PRO A 43 14.97 0.71 -5.44
C PRO A 43 13.52 0.22 -5.39
N PHE A 44 13.16 -0.74 -6.22
CA PHE A 44 11.81 -1.27 -6.36
C PHE A 44 11.68 -2.74 -5.96
N LEU A 45 12.79 -3.51 -5.93
CA LEU A 45 12.79 -4.94 -5.63
C LEU A 45 13.23 -5.13 -4.19
N LEU A 46 12.30 -5.53 -3.33
CA LEU A 46 12.56 -5.70 -1.90
C LEU A 46 13.06 -7.11 -1.56
N TYR A 47 12.59 -8.11 -2.32
CA TYR A 47 12.89 -9.49 -2.02
C TYR A 47 12.68 -10.39 -3.24
N VAL A 48 13.66 -11.27 -3.52
CA VAL A 48 13.49 -12.45 -4.37
C VAL A 48 14.24 -13.57 -3.70
N GLU A 49 13.55 -14.68 -3.43
CA GLU A 49 14.13 -15.88 -2.86
C GLU A 49 13.61 -17.12 -3.57
N ALA A 50 14.53 -17.96 -4.03
CA ALA A 50 14.22 -19.34 -4.42
C ALA A 50 14.49 -20.24 -3.21
N ASN A 51 13.44 -20.62 -2.49
CA ASN A 51 13.53 -21.46 -1.29
C ASN A 51 13.41 -22.93 -1.67
N ILE A 52 14.55 -23.61 -1.74
CA ILE A 52 14.64 -25.02 -2.14
C ILE A 52 13.95 -25.92 -1.11
N LYS A 53 14.13 -25.60 0.17
CA LYS A 53 13.57 -26.41 1.26
C LYS A 53 12.03 -26.45 1.21
N ASN A 54 11.41 -25.33 0.94
CA ASN A 54 9.95 -25.21 0.91
C ASN A 54 9.37 -25.37 -0.51
N GLN A 55 10.22 -25.49 -1.55
CA GLN A 55 9.82 -25.50 -2.96
C GLN A 55 9.05 -24.23 -3.35
N GLU A 56 9.46 -23.08 -2.80
CA GLU A 56 8.77 -21.80 -2.97
C GLU A 56 9.66 -20.77 -3.66
N LEU A 57 9.07 -20.01 -4.55
CA LEU A 57 9.56 -18.73 -5.04
C LEU A 57 8.84 -17.62 -4.30
N ILE A 58 9.58 -16.70 -3.70
CA ILE A 58 9.06 -15.54 -2.99
C ILE A 58 9.54 -14.27 -3.70
N ILE A 59 8.61 -13.40 -4.09
CA ILE A 59 8.90 -12.13 -4.75
C ILE A 59 8.17 -11.01 -4.00
N GLU A 60 8.89 -9.93 -3.61
CA GLU A 60 8.29 -8.72 -3.02
C GLU A 60 8.87 -7.50 -3.72
N PHE A 61 7.99 -6.64 -4.27
CA PHE A 61 8.38 -5.43 -4.96
C PHE A 61 7.38 -4.29 -4.76
N THR A 62 7.81 -3.06 -5.09
CA THR A 62 7.01 -1.85 -4.94
C THR A 62 6.62 -1.25 -6.28
N GLY A 63 5.63 -0.34 -6.28
CA GLY A 63 5.19 0.43 -7.44
C GLY A 63 6.30 1.23 -8.12
N LYS A 64 7.44 1.47 -7.44
CA LYS A 64 8.62 2.11 -8.03
C LYS A 64 9.18 1.37 -9.25
N ILE A 65 8.85 0.08 -9.42
CA ILE A 65 9.18 -0.71 -10.62
C ILE A 65 8.60 -0.10 -11.90
N LEU A 66 7.52 0.66 -11.80
CA LEU A 66 6.88 1.36 -12.90
C LEU A 66 7.61 2.63 -13.34
N ARG A 67 8.68 3.02 -12.64
CA ARG A 67 9.54 4.19 -12.93
C ARG A 67 8.69 5.47 -13.12
N ASP A 68 8.75 6.13 -14.29
CA ASP A 68 7.99 7.36 -14.58
C ASP A 68 6.46 7.16 -14.49
N ASN A 69 5.98 5.92 -14.63
CA ASN A 69 4.58 5.55 -14.46
C ASN A 69 4.22 5.17 -13.01
N TYR A 70 5.08 5.44 -12.02
CA TYR A 70 4.84 5.15 -10.61
C TYR A 70 3.47 5.66 -10.09
N PRO A 71 2.96 6.83 -10.51
CA PRO A 71 1.63 7.30 -10.12
C PRO A 71 0.47 6.35 -10.47
N SER A 72 0.62 5.48 -11.47
CA SER A 72 -0.41 4.50 -11.82
C SER A 72 -0.57 3.40 -10.77
N LEU A 73 0.45 3.19 -9.91
CA LEU A 73 0.57 2.11 -8.95
C LEU A 73 0.41 0.71 -9.59
N ILE A 74 0.76 -0.33 -8.86
CA ILE A 74 0.56 -1.70 -9.33
C ILE A 74 -0.95 -1.99 -9.39
N ASN A 75 -1.42 -2.50 -10.51
CA ASN A 75 -2.81 -2.82 -10.76
C ASN A 75 -2.92 -3.98 -11.76
N ARG A 76 -4.15 -4.44 -12.04
CA ARG A 76 -4.42 -5.57 -12.93
C ARG A 76 -3.84 -5.40 -14.34
N ILE A 77 -3.76 -4.16 -14.84
CA ILE A 77 -3.32 -3.88 -16.21
C ILE A 77 -1.79 -3.99 -16.33
N ASN A 78 -1.03 -3.56 -15.31
CA ASN A 78 0.41 -3.41 -15.38
C ASN A 78 1.22 -4.47 -14.61
N ILE A 79 0.59 -5.34 -13.83
CA ILE A 79 1.27 -6.35 -13.00
C ILE A 79 2.19 -7.27 -13.83
N LYS A 80 1.77 -7.66 -15.03
CA LYS A 80 2.59 -8.48 -15.94
C LYS A 80 3.89 -7.76 -16.30
N ASN A 81 3.79 -6.48 -16.66
CA ASN A 81 4.97 -5.66 -16.99
C ASN A 81 5.87 -5.46 -15.76
N CYS A 82 5.31 -5.33 -14.56
CA CYS A 82 6.12 -5.27 -13.33
C CYS A 82 6.98 -6.53 -13.16
N LEU A 83 6.42 -7.71 -13.35
CA LEU A 83 7.18 -8.97 -13.25
C LEU A 83 8.20 -9.13 -14.38
N LEU A 84 7.87 -8.72 -15.62
CA LEU A 84 8.82 -8.71 -16.74
C LEU A 84 10.01 -7.78 -16.47
N SER A 85 9.80 -6.64 -15.83
CA SER A 85 10.89 -5.72 -15.47
C SER A 85 11.87 -6.31 -14.44
N ILE A 86 11.46 -7.32 -13.66
CA ILE A 86 12.40 -8.08 -12.81
C ILE A 86 13.35 -8.93 -13.69
N ASN A 87 12.83 -9.53 -14.77
CA ASN A 87 13.67 -10.30 -15.72
C ASN A 87 14.70 -9.41 -16.42
N GLU A 88 14.37 -8.13 -16.68
CA GLU A 88 15.29 -7.16 -17.30
C GLU A 88 16.52 -6.87 -16.43
N ILE A 89 16.51 -7.17 -15.13
CA ILE A 89 17.68 -7.07 -14.24
C ILE A 89 18.77 -8.07 -14.67
N GLY A 90 18.38 -9.16 -15.35
CA GLY A 90 19.30 -10.17 -15.89
C GLY A 90 19.89 -11.13 -14.83
N SER A 91 19.40 -11.11 -13.60
CA SER A 91 19.89 -11.97 -12.52
C SER A 91 19.17 -13.31 -12.45
N CYS A 92 17.89 -13.30 -12.79
CA CYS A 92 17.04 -14.48 -12.90
C CYS A 92 16.02 -14.30 -14.02
N LEU A 93 15.40 -15.39 -14.43
CA LEU A 93 14.27 -15.41 -15.35
C LEU A 93 13.06 -15.98 -14.63
N LEU A 94 12.00 -15.19 -14.52
CA LEU A 94 10.72 -15.57 -13.95
C LEU A 94 9.79 -16.09 -15.06
N ASP A 95 9.09 -17.17 -14.80
CA ASP A 95 7.94 -17.59 -15.60
C ASP A 95 6.72 -16.78 -15.18
N VAL A 96 6.60 -15.59 -15.80
CA VAL A 96 5.62 -14.57 -15.43
C VAL A 96 4.19 -15.07 -15.58
N ASP A 97 3.91 -15.82 -16.63
CA ASP A 97 2.53 -16.30 -16.90
C ASP A 97 2.09 -17.33 -15.85
N ASN A 98 2.94 -18.27 -15.48
CA ASN A 98 2.63 -19.21 -14.42
C ASN A 98 2.58 -18.56 -13.04
N ILE A 99 3.40 -17.55 -12.75
CA ILE A 99 3.34 -16.77 -11.51
C ILE A 99 1.99 -16.03 -11.41
N LEU A 100 1.50 -15.43 -12.49
CA LEU A 100 0.22 -14.71 -12.52
C LEU A 100 -0.97 -15.66 -12.31
N ILE A 101 -0.90 -16.86 -12.89
CA ILE A 101 -1.99 -17.86 -12.83
C ILE A 101 -2.02 -18.58 -11.48
N ARG A 102 -0.84 -18.94 -10.94
CA ARG A 102 -0.70 -19.86 -9.80
C ARG A 102 -0.09 -19.22 -8.55
N GLY A 103 0.39 -17.99 -8.65
CA GLY A 103 0.98 -17.25 -7.54
C GLY A 103 -0.09 -16.81 -6.54
N GLU A 104 0.27 -16.87 -5.26
CA GLU A 104 -0.56 -16.47 -4.14
C GLU A 104 -0.04 -15.17 -3.53
N VAL A 105 -0.89 -14.17 -3.37
CA VAL A 105 -0.54 -12.90 -2.73
C VAL A 105 -0.60 -13.06 -1.22
N VAL A 106 0.51 -12.77 -0.55
CA VAL A 106 0.63 -12.96 0.91
C VAL A 106 0.79 -11.66 1.69
N LYS A 107 1.08 -10.54 0.98
CA LYS A 107 1.20 -9.20 1.56
C LYS A 107 0.96 -8.15 0.50
N VAL A 108 0.23 -7.09 0.85
CA VAL A 108 0.03 -5.92 -0.01
C VAL A 108 -0.03 -4.63 0.80
N ASP A 109 0.38 -3.52 0.16
CA ASP A 109 0.09 -2.18 0.62
C ASP A 109 -0.92 -1.56 -0.36
N VAL A 110 -2.20 -1.55 0.03
CA VAL A 110 -3.27 -0.90 -0.74
C VAL A 110 -3.11 0.60 -0.61
N THR A 111 -3.16 1.32 -1.71
CA THR A 111 -2.73 2.72 -1.75
C THR A 111 -3.70 3.59 -2.53
N GLN A 112 -3.97 4.78 -1.97
CA GLN A 112 -4.77 5.82 -2.59
C GLN A 112 -4.05 7.16 -2.44
N ASP A 113 -3.83 7.86 -3.55
CA ASP A 113 -3.35 9.24 -3.57
C ASP A 113 -4.55 10.19 -3.66
N VAL A 114 -4.67 11.07 -2.69
CA VAL A 114 -5.79 12.01 -2.56
C VAL A 114 -5.25 13.43 -2.73
N PRO A 115 -5.82 14.25 -3.62
CA PRO A 115 -5.46 15.66 -3.71
C PRO A 115 -5.85 16.39 -2.43
N TYR A 116 -4.86 16.87 -1.69
CA TYR A 116 -5.04 17.71 -0.51
C TYR A 116 -3.78 18.53 -0.26
N PRO A 117 -3.87 19.85 -0.09
CA PRO A 117 -2.69 20.72 -0.08
C PRO A 117 -1.87 20.61 1.21
N ASP A 118 -2.50 20.34 2.36
CA ASP A 118 -1.84 20.27 3.66
C ASP A 118 -2.09 18.93 4.37
N CYS A 119 -1.11 18.02 4.24
CA CYS A 119 -1.15 16.74 4.91
C CYS A 119 -1.24 16.85 6.45
N GLY A 120 -0.62 17.90 7.04
CA GLY A 120 -0.65 18.11 8.48
C GLY A 120 -2.05 18.52 8.97
N GLU A 121 -2.73 19.38 8.24
CA GLU A 121 -4.11 19.75 8.53
C GLU A 121 -5.04 18.54 8.41
N LEU A 122 -4.96 17.80 7.29
CA LEU A 122 -5.79 16.61 7.07
C LEU A 122 -5.60 15.57 8.19
N THR A 123 -4.36 15.30 8.60
CA THR A 123 -4.10 14.33 9.67
C THR A 123 -4.60 14.78 11.04
N LYS A 124 -4.56 16.09 11.34
CA LYS A 124 -5.18 16.66 12.54
C LYS A 124 -6.69 16.50 12.53
N MET A 125 -7.34 16.76 11.37
CA MET A 125 -8.78 16.56 11.21
C MET A 125 -9.16 15.09 11.44
N ILE A 126 -8.45 14.14 10.81
CA ILE A 126 -8.70 12.71 11.02
C ILE A 126 -8.52 12.37 12.49
N GLN A 127 -7.43 12.80 13.14
CA GLN A 127 -7.14 12.50 14.54
C GLN A 127 -8.22 13.04 15.48
N ALA A 128 -8.70 14.25 15.26
CA ALA A 128 -9.73 14.87 16.08
C ALA A 128 -11.08 14.14 16.01
N ASN A 129 -11.32 13.35 14.95
CA ASN A 129 -12.57 12.69 14.68
C ASN A 129 -12.52 11.16 14.80
N ILE A 130 -11.48 10.60 15.39
CA ILE A 130 -11.43 9.18 15.74
C ILE A 130 -12.39 8.92 16.89
N SER A 131 -13.47 8.22 16.61
CA SER A 131 -14.58 7.98 17.54
C SER A 131 -14.24 7.00 18.66
N ASN A 132 -13.28 6.09 18.45
CA ASN A 132 -12.98 5.02 19.40
C ASN A 132 -11.48 4.77 19.58
N PHE A 133 -10.87 5.55 20.50
CA PHE A 133 -9.44 5.43 20.85
C PHE A 133 -9.04 4.09 21.50
N ARG A 134 -10.00 3.30 22.02
CA ARG A 134 -9.70 1.97 22.55
C ARG A 134 -9.52 0.96 21.43
N LYS A 135 -10.25 1.13 20.35
CA LYS A 135 -10.25 0.24 19.19
C LYS A 135 -9.23 0.65 18.12
N TYR A 136 -9.00 1.96 17.99
CA TYR A 136 -8.08 2.53 16.98
C TYR A 136 -7.07 3.46 17.64
N LEU A 137 -5.78 3.17 17.45
CA LEU A 137 -4.68 3.91 18.07
C LEU A 137 -3.99 4.80 17.07
N PRO A 138 -4.18 6.14 17.11
CA PRO A 138 -3.40 7.07 16.33
C PRO A 138 -1.99 7.18 16.88
N ARG A 139 -0.99 7.17 15.99
CA ARG A 139 0.43 7.27 16.34
C ARG A 139 1.20 8.01 15.25
N ILE A 140 2.33 8.59 15.61
CA ILE A 140 3.33 9.05 14.65
C ILE A 140 4.44 8.01 14.57
N ILE A 141 4.57 7.36 13.42
CA ILE A 141 5.60 6.36 13.16
C ILE A 141 6.43 6.83 11.96
N ASN A 142 7.74 6.95 12.14
CA ASN A 142 8.66 7.42 11.08
C ASN A 142 8.22 8.75 10.44
N ARG A 143 7.71 9.68 11.26
CA ARG A 143 7.15 11.00 10.86
C ARG A 143 5.86 10.92 10.03
N ASN A 144 5.24 9.77 9.92
CA ASN A 144 3.97 9.58 9.23
C ASN A 144 2.86 9.38 10.26
N PHE A 145 1.68 9.94 10.00
CA PHE A 145 0.50 9.67 10.80
C PHE A 145 -0.01 8.26 10.51
N THR A 146 -0.27 7.50 11.55
CA THR A 146 -0.63 6.08 11.43
C THR A 146 -1.76 5.76 12.40
N ILE A 147 -2.75 5.02 11.92
CA ILE A 147 -3.84 4.49 12.72
C ILE A 147 -3.75 2.97 12.70
N GLU A 148 -3.63 2.37 13.88
CA GLU A 148 -3.58 0.92 14.04
C GLU A 148 -4.84 0.42 14.75
N LYS A 149 -5.43 -0.66 14.24
CA LYS A 149 -6.48 -1.37 14.96
C LYS A 149 -5.86 -2.05 16.19
N ASN A 150 -6.38 -1.71 17.37
CA ASN A 150 -5.92 -2.27 18.64
C ASN A 150 -6.50 -3.69 18.84
N VAL A 151 -5.77 -4.69 18.38
CA VAL A 151 -6.13 -6.10 18.52
C VAL A 151 -4.95 -6.90 19.04
N VAL A 152 -5.23 -7.93 19.84
CA VAL A 152 -4.20 -8.79 20.45
C VAL A 152 -3.49 -9.62 19.38
N THR A 153 -4.22 -10.13 18.42
CA THR A 153 -3.69 -11.05 17.41
C THR A 153 -3.12 -10.27 16.22
N LYS A 154 -1.83 -10.43 15.94
CA LYS A 154 -1.11 -9.76 14.84
C LYS A 154 -1.77 -9.98 13.45
N SER A 155 -2.35 -11.15 13.21
CA SER A 155 -3.04 -11.49 11.96
C SER A 155 -4.27 -10.62 11.64
N TYR A 156 -4.81 -9.92 12.63
CA TYR A 156 -5.95 -9.00 12.46
C TYR A 156 -5.58 -7.53 12.60
N LYS A 157 -4.32 -7.23 12.85
CA LYS A 157 -3.83 -5.87 13.05
C LYS A 157 -3.66 -5.16 11.70
N CYS A 158 -4.68 -4.41 11.28
CA CYS A 158 -4.57 -3.51 10.13
C CYS A 158 -3.91 -2.19 10.55
N ARG A 159 -3.16 -1.60 9.63
CA ARG A 159 -2.52 -0.30 9.77
C ARG A 159 -2.83 0.56 8.56
N LEU A 160 -3.37 1.75 8.82
CA LEU A 160 -3.51 2.81 7.85
C LEU A 160 -2.44 3.88 8.13
N THR A 161 -1.65 4.23 7.13
CA THR A 161 -0.64 5.29 7.19
C THR A 161 -1.05 6.42 6.25
N VAL A 162 -0.98 7.66 6.73
CA VAL A 162 -1.31 8.87 5.97
C VAL A 162 -0.10 9.79 5.98
N TYR A 163 0.36 10.20 4.81
CA TYR A 163 1.59 10.97 4.69
C TYR A 163 1.71 11.78 3.38
N ASP A 164 2.54 12.81 3.44
CA ASP A 164 2.94 13.61 2.30
C ASP A 164 3.96 12.82 1.44
N LYS A 165 3.50 12.33 0.29
CA LYS A 165 4.32 11.50 -0.62
C LYS A 165 5.44 12.29 -1.28
N ASN A 166 5.26 13.60 -1.52
CA ASN A 166 6.30 14.46 -2.07
C ASN A 166 7.48 14.58 -1.07
N LYS A 167 7.17 14.84 0.22
CA LYS A 167 8.21 14.89 1.26
C LYS A 167 8.90 13.54 1.44
N GLU A 168 8.15 12.43 1.34
CA GLU A 168 8.72 11.08 1.44
C GLU A 168 9.68 10.81 0.29
N LEU A 169 9.30 11.13 -0.95
CA LEU A 169 10.15 10.92 -2.13
C LEU A 169 11.46 11.71 -2.10
N LYS A 170 11.48 12.86 -1.44
CA LYS A 170 12.71 13.68 -1.28
C LYS A 170 13.69 13.15 -0.24
N ARG A 171 13.36 12.09 0.50
CA ARG A 171 14.28 11.46 1.48
C ARG A 171 15.45 10.77 0.79
N VAL A 172 16.55 10.59 1.53
CA VAL A 172 17.81 10.01 1.04
C VAL A 172 17.61 8.62 0.45
N GLU A 173 16.73 7.81 1.06
CA GLU A 173 16.42 6.44 0.66
C GLU A 173 15.84 6.34 -0.75
N ASN A 174 15.26 7.43 -1.26
CA ASN A 174 14.67 7.48 -2.59
C ASN A 174 15.60 8.04 -3.68
N LYS A 175 16.82 8.49 -3.32
CA LYS A 175 17.75 9.08 -4.30
C LYS A 175 18.04 8.15 -5.48
N LEU A 176 18.27 6.86 -5.20
CA LEU A 176 18.53 5.86 -6.25
C LEU A 176 17.31 5.71 -7.18
N PHE A 177 16.11 5.66 -6.63
CA PHE A 177 14.88 5.61 -7.44
C PHE A 177 14.74 6.85 -8.32
N LEU A 178 14.88 8.04 -7.73
CA LEU A 178 14.74 9.31 -8.46
C LEU A 178 15.80 9.49 -9.56
N SER A 179 17.00 8.91 -9.38
CA SER A 179 18.05 8.97 -10.41
C SER A 179 17.79 8.06 -11.61
N GLN A 180 16.88 7.10 -11.51
CA GLN A 180 16.50 6.17 -12.58
C GLN A 180 15.32 6.69 -13.42
N LEU A 181 14.70 7.81 -13.05
CA LEU A 181 13.57 8.39 -13.75
C LEU A 181 14.05 9.25 -14.94
N LEU A 182 13.29 9.22 -16.03
CA LEU A 182 13.49 10.11 -17.16
C LEU A 182 13.09 11.55 -16.80
N ASP A 183 11.98 11.71 -16.07
CA ASP A 183 11.47 13.02 -15.62
C ASP A 183 11.07 13.00 -14.14
N LYS A 184 12.08 13.09 -13.27
CA LYS A 184 11.84 13.16 -11.82
C LYS A 184 10.99 14.37 -11.40
N GLN A 185 11.08 15.51 -12.14
CA GLN A 185 10.32 16.70 -11.78
C GLN A 185 8.83 16.52 -12.02
N LYS A 186 8.46 15.87 -13.11
CA LYS A 186 7.07 15.50 -13.38
C LYS A 186 6.48 14.64 -12.27
N LEU A 187 7.26 13.67 -11.76
CA LEU A 187 6.83 12.83 -10.65
C LEU A 187 6.65 13.65 -9.36
N LEU A 188 7.60 14.53 -9.02
CA LEU A 188 7.50 15.37 -7.83
C LEU A 188 6.31 16.33 -7.92
N ASN A 189 6.08 16.95 -9.07
CA ASN A 189 4.93 17.82 -9.31
C ASN A 189 3.60 17.06 -9.17
N TYR A 190 3.55 15.81 -9.62
CA TYR A 190 2.36 14.97 -9.45
C TYR A 190 1.98 14.80 -7.97
N PHE A 191 2.96 14.72 -7.07
CA PHE A 191 2.73 14.54 -5.63
C PHE A 191 2.71 15.84 -4.82
N GLU A 192 2.92 17.01 -5.41
CA GLU A 192 3.08 18.28 -4.69
C GLU A 192 1.88 18.64 -3.82
N SER A 193 0.66 18.33 -4.30
CA SER A 193 -0.58 18.61 -3.55
C SER A 193 -1.37 17.32 -3.29
N LYS A 194 -0.66 16.25 -2.92
CA LYS A 194 -1.31 14.95 -2.66
C LYS A 194 -0.86 14.35 -1.35
N VAL A 195 -1.83 13.81 -0.67
CA VAL A 195 -1.65 12.99 0.52
C VAL A 195 -1.86 11.53 0.14
N ARG A 196 -0.93 10.68 0.56
CA ARG A 196 -1.04 9.24 0.35
C ARG A 196 -1.65 8.57 1.56
N PHE A 197 -2.67 7.77 1.31
CA PHE A 197 -3.23 6.80 2.23
C PHE A 197 -2.71 5.42 1.84
N GLU A 198 -2.20 4.68 2.80
CA GLU A 198 -1.60 3.36 2.58
C GLU A 198 -2.04 2.40 3.67
N MET A 199 -2.75 1.33 3.28
CA MET A 199 -3.16 0.28 4.19
C MET A 199 -2.26 -0.94 4.03
N ASN A 200 -1.53 -1.27 5.09
CA ASN A 200 -0.65 -2.42 5.12
C ASN A 200 -1.43 -3.68 5.53
N LEU A 201 -1.54 -4.64 4.62
CA LEU A 201 -2.12 -5.96 4.85
C LEU A 201 -0.99 -6.99 4.81
N ASN A 202 -0.57 -7.45 5.99
CA ASN A 202 0.67 -8.22 6.17
C ASN A 202 0.43 -9.72 6.36
N SER A 203 -0.80 -10.19 6.17
CA SER A 203 -1.14 -11.61 6.24
C SER A 203 -2.26 -11.95 5.27
N LYS A 204 -2.33 -13.23 4.87
CA LYS A 204 -3.38 -13.77 4.01
C LYS A 204 -4.77 -13.47 4.58
N GLU A 205 -4.95 -13.58 5.87
CA GLU A 205 -6.22 -13.33 6.56
C GLU A 205 -6.64 -11.87 6.51
N GLN A 206 -5.68 -10.93 6.68
CA GLN A 206 -5.95 -9.50 6.52
C GLN A 206 -6.39 -9.18 5.10
N ILE A 207 -5.72 -9.76 4.07
CA ILE A 207 -6.06 -9.55 2.67
C ILE A 207 -7.48 -10.06 2.39
N ARG A 208 -7.81 -11.29 2.78
CA ARG A 208 -9.16 -11.85 2.58
C ARG A 208 -10.25 -10.97 3.18
N LYS A 209 -10.06 -10.55 4.43
CA LYS A 209 -11.05 -9.73 5.14
C LYS A 209 -11.17 -8.32 4.57
N ALA A 210 -10.04 -7.66 4.30
CA ALA A 210 -10.05 -6.28 3.85
C ALA A 210 -10.50 -6.13 2.40
N LEU A 211 -10.30 -7.14 1.56
CA LEU A 211 -10.70 -7.12 0.15
C LEU A 211 -11.99 -7.90 -0.13
N HIS A 212 -12.60 -8.51 0.90
CA HIS A 212 -13.81 -9.34 0.79
C HIS A 212 -13.67 -10.46 -0.24
N ILE A 213 -12.51 -11.12 -0.27
CA ILE A 213 -12.18 -12.21 -1.17
C ILE A 213 -11.87 -13.50 -0.41
N THR A 214 -12.08 -14.63 -1.04
CA THR A 214 -11.74 -15.96 -0.48
C THR A 214 -10.45 -16.51 -1.07
N ASP A 215 -10.21 -16.22 -2.33
CA ASP A 215 -9.03 -16.63 -3.09
C ASP A 215 -7.97 -15.53 -3.06
N LEU A 216 -6.70 -15.92 -2.96
CA LEU A 216 -5.54 -15.01 -2.89
C LEU A 216 -4.69 -15.03 -4.17
N SER A 217 -5.22 -15.55 -5.27
CA SER A 217 -4.56 -15.43 -6.57
C SER A 217 -4.29 -13.96 -6.92
N VAL A 218 -3.29 -13.73 -7.75
CA VAL A 218 -2.93 -12.36 -8.19
C VAL A 218 -4.12 -11.68 -8.84
N ASP A 219 -4.89 -12.40 -9.66
CA ASP A 219 -6.06 -11.83 -10.33
C ASP A 219 -7.19 -11.51 -9.35
N SER A 220 -7.49 -12.36 -8.40
CA SER A 220 -8.54 -12.13 -7.38
C SER A 220 -8.23 -10.87 -6.56
N VAL A 221 -6.99 -10.74 -6.09
CA VAL A 221 -6.57 -9.56 -5.32
C VAL A 221 -6.65 -8.28 -6.14
N LEU A 222 -6.15 -8.28 -7.38
CA LEU A 222 -6.14 -7.08 -8.23
C LEU A 222 -7.50 -6.73 -8.83
N SER A 223 -8.44 -7.69 -8.85
CA SER A 223 -9.82 -7.51 -9.32
C SER A 223 -10.79 -7.12 -8.21
N ALA A 224 -10.34 -7.05 -6.95
CA ALA A 224 -11.20 -6.68 -5.83
C ALA A 224 -11.87 -5.32 -6.06
N ASN A 225 -13.19 -5.26 -5.80
CA ASN A 225 -14.02 -4.06 -6.02
C ASN A 225 -14.22 -3.23 -4.74
N VAL A 226 -13.54 -3.60 -3.66
CA VAL A 226 -13.61 -2.94 -2.37
C VAL A 226 -12.44 -2.00 -2.20
N ASN A 227 -12.66 -0.83 -1.63
CA ASN A 227 -11.58 0.04 -1.19
C ASN A 227 -11.43 -0.05 0.34
N PRO A 228 -10.49 -0.86 0.85
CA PRO A 228 -10.36 -1.13 2.27
C PRO A 228 -9.92 0.12 3.07
N ILE A 229 -9.34 1.13 2.42
CA ILE A 229 -8.97 2.40 3.05
C ILE A 229 -10.22 3.16 3.46
N TRP A 230 -11.20 3.28 2.55
CA TRP A 230 -12.44 3.99 2.84
C TRP A 230 -13.30 3.23 3.85
N GLU A 231 -13.41 1.91 3.73
CA GLU A 231 -14.11 1.10 4.72
C GLU A 231 -13.48 1.20 6.12
N PHE A 232 -12.15 1.26 6.19
CA PHE A 232 -11.46 1.44 7.46
C PHE A 232 -11.71 2.84 8.04
N LEU A 233 -11.68 3.90 7.22
CA LEU A 233 -12.00 5.26 7.63
C LEU A 233 -13.46 5.39 8.08
N ASP A 234 -14.38 4.77 7.36
CA ASP A 234 -15.79 4.71 7.74
C ASP A 234 -15.97 4.09 9.14
N GLN A 235 -15.26 3.00 9.43
CA GLN A 235 -15.29 2.37 10.76
C GLN A 235 -14.68 3.23 11.86
N ILE A 236 -13.72 4.10 11.53
CA ILE A 236 -13.09 5.01 12.49
C ILE A 236 -13.98 6.19 12.78
N LEU A 237 -14.57 6.77 11.73
CA LEU A 237 -15.40 7.98 11.83
C LEU A 237 -16.84 7.66 12.26
N VAL A 238 -17.24 6.39 12.13
CA VAL A 238 -18.59 5.89 12.46
C VAL A 238 -18.47 4.83 13.54
N ASP A 239 -18.56 5.25 14.80
CA ASP A 239 -18.96 4.29 15.82
C ASP A 239 -20.50 4.29 15.90
N ALA A 240 -21.10 3.33 15.21
CA ALA A 240 -22.56 3.18 15.15
C ALA A 240 -23.18 2.84 16.52
N ASP A 241 -22.37 2.43 17.51
CA ASP A 241 -22.82 2.03 18.83
C ASP A 241 -22.78 3.17 19.87
N SER A 242 -22.30 4.36 19.52
CA SER A 242 -22.40 5.50 20.41
C SER A 242 -23.71 6.23 20.23
N THR A 243 -24.74 5.77 20.90
CA THR A 243 -26.06 6.41 20.99
C THR A 243 -26.07 7.80 21.64
N ASP A 244 -24.90 8.31 22.05
CA ASP A 244 -24.72 9.59 22.73
C ASP A 244 -23.98 10.66 21.91
N ILE A 245 -23.77 10.45 20.62
CA ILE A 245 -23.20 11.50 19.78
C ILE A 245 -24.36 12.32 19.22
N THR A 246 -24.56 13.49 19.82
CA THR A 246 -25.52 14.50 19.36
C THR A 246 -25.43 14.76 17.85
N ALA A 247 -26.50 15.24 17.23
CA ALA A 247 -26.61 15.56 15.78
C ALA A 247 -25.40 16.29 15.14
N LYS A 248 -24.57 16.95 15.97
CA LYS A 248 -23.31 17.56 15.57
C LYS A 248 -22.23 16.55 15.13
N CYS A 249 -22.25 15.32 15.61
CA CYS A 249 -21.25 14.31 15.19
C CYS A 249 -21.65 13.57 13.92
N ASP A 250 -22.94 13.41 13.67
CA ASP A 250 -23.42 12.84 12.41
C ASP A 250 -23.17 13.82 11.26
N ASP A 251 -23.34 15.12 11.48
CA ASP A 251 -23.00 16.16 10.50
C ASP A 251 -21.50 16.22 10.21
N LEU A 252 -20.65 16.07 11.23
CA LEU A 252 -19.21 16.09 11.06
C LEU A 252 -18.69 14.83 10.33
N LYS A 253 -19.34 13.71 10.51
CA LYS A 253 -19.10 12.44 9.86
C LYS A 253 -19.47 12.49 8.38
N GLU A 254 -20.63 13.01 8.04
CA GLU A 254 -21.06 13.28 6.67
C GLU A 254 -20.14 14.32 6.02
N LEU A 255 -19.71 15.32 6.77
CA LEU A 255 -18.77 16.33 6.32
C LEU A 255 -17.38 15.73 6.01
N LEU A 256 -16.84 14.86 6.85
CA LEU A 256 -15.59 14.14 6.59
C LEU A 256 -15.72 13.15 5.44
N ARG A 257 -16.84 12.45 5.32
CA ARG A 257 -17.19 11.66 4.13
C ARG A 257 -17.26 12.55 2.90
N GLY A 258 -18.00 13.65 3.00
CA GLY A 258 -18.13 14.64 1.93
C GLY A 258 -16.79 15.25 1.56
N ALA A 259 -15.94 15.62 2.53
CA ALA A 259 -14.61 16.16 2.30
C ALA A 259 -13.68 15.13 1.66
N LEU A 260 -13.66 13.89 2.14
CA LEU A 260 -12.87 12.82 1.54
C LEU A 260 -13.37 12.43 0.14
N LEU A 261 -14.68 12.44 -0.10
CA LEU A 261 -15.27 12.18 -1.41
C LEU A 261 -15.10 13.37 -2.36
N GLN A 262 -15.26 14.62 -1.88
CA GLN A 262 -15.08 15.85 -2.67
C GLN A 262 -13.60 16.17 -2.94
N VAL A 263 -12.68 15.82 -2.04
CA VAL A 263 -11.24 15.85 -2.33
C VAL A 263 -10.90 14.91 -3.48
N CYS A 264 -11.70 13.88 -3.70
CA CYS A 264 -11.60 13.08 -4.93
C CYS A 264 -12.14 13.81 -6.18
N ASP A 265 -13.01 14.84 -6.01
CA ASP A 265 -13.67 15.60 -7.10
C ASP A 265 -13.21 17.07 -7.23
N TYR A 266 -12.19 17.50 -6.51
CA TYR A 266 -11.45 18.75 -6.70
C TYR A 266 -12.09 20.07 -6.20
N ASP A 267 -13.04 20.09 -5.26
CA ASP A 267 -13.62 21.37 -4.84
C ASP A 267 -13.42 21.71 -3.34
N ILE A 268 -12.17 22.17 -3.02
CA ILE A 268 -11.78 22.61 -1.66
C ILE A 268 -12.67 23.79 -1.16
N LYS A 269 -13.14 24.66 -2.04
CA LYS A 269 -13.99 25.80 -1.67
C LYS A 269 -15.39 25.36 -1.22
N LYS A 270 -15.90 24.27 -1.79
CA LYS A 270 -17.17 23.68 -1.33
C LYS A 270 -17.04 23.04 0.04
N VAL A 271 -15.91 22.40 0.33
CA VAL A 271 -15.61 21.81 1.64
C VAL A 271 -15.53 22.90 2.71
N GLU A 272 -14.82 24.00 2.45
CA GLU A 272 -14.76 25.15 3.37
C GLU A 272 -16.13 25.83 3.57
N ALA A 273 -16.92 25.96 2.52
CA ALA A 273 -18.27 26.55 2.60
C ALA A 273 -19.19 25.66 3.44
N GLN A 274 -19.16 24.34 3.28
CA GLN A 274 -19.93 23.41 4.10
C GLN A 274 -19.47 23.39 5.57
N LEU A 275 -18.16 23.42 5.82
CA LEU A 275 -17.60 23.53 7.19
C LEU A 275 -18.09 24.80 7.91
N ARG A 276 -18.19 25.93 7.20
CA ARG A 276 -18.67 27.22 7.76
C ARG A 276 -20.16 27.22 8.01
N LEU A 277 -20.98 26.56 7.18
CA LEU A 277 -22.42 26.47 7.34
C LEU A 277 -22.86 25.66 8.57
N HIS A 278 -22.03 24.70 9.01
CA HIS A 278 -22.32 23.83 10.15
C HIS A 278 -21.60 24.22 11.44
N SER A 279 -20.75 25.27 11.42
CA SER A 279 -20.04 25.80 12.60
C SER A 279 -20.71 27.05 13.21
N SER A 280 -21.90 27.44 12.74
CA SER A 280 -22.68 28.50 13.38
C SER A 280 -23.49 27.95 14.55
N PRO A 281 -23.51 28.66 15.71
CA PRO A 281 -24.13 28.22 16.95
C PRO A 281 -25.64 28.04 16.86
#